data_6cc832abda1fd3127855150423ea5edf
#
_entry.id   6cc832abda1fd3127855150423ea5edf
#
_cell.length_a   1.000
_cell.length_b   1.000
_cell.length_c   1.000
_cell.angle_alpha   90.00
_cell.angle_beta   90.00
_cell.angle_gamma   90.00
#
_symmetry.space_group_name_H-M   'P 1'
#
loop_
_entity.id
_entity.type
_entity.pdbx_description
1 polymer ?
#
loop_
_entity_poly.entity_id
_entity_poly.type
_entity_poly.pdbx_seq_one_letter_code
_entity_poly.pdbx_strand_id
1 'polypeptide(L)'
;MLSVTVPGPVVSVNWLSNQLHNRDADLVVLCASMGNPEKSSVGVPGALLADLDGDFSAPDSPLPHTAPSDVRALFETRGISDGTAVVVYDRFGIMCAPRVWWLAKVAGLDNVAVLDGGLPAWIGAGLEVEPVASPTIRGTITAVGHPELLVGMSGVSRALARSAWEVVDARSAGRFAGVEAEPRPGLKPGHIPGSVNIPFTRVLSNGHMRAPEELADLFRQTVGDARRLTFTCGSGVTACVDALAAECAGYKDVTVYDGSWSEWGSPEAGQPVGP
;
A
#
# COMPACT_ATOMS: atom_id res chain seq x y z
N MET A 1 -12.32 26.19 -2.92
CA MET A 1 -12.57 24.73 -3.01
C MET A 1 -13.25 24.29 -1.74
N LEU A 2 -14.18 23.35 -1.81
CA LEU A 2 -14.83 22.78 -0.63
C LEU A 2 -13.95 21.67 -0.06
N SER A 3 -13.67 21.70 1.25
CA SER A 3 -12.90 20.66 1.93
C SER A 3 -13.67 19.34 1.85
N VAL A 4 -12.99 18.31 1.37
CA VAL A 4 -13.49 16.93 1.32
C VAL A 4 -12.74 16.12 2.38
N THR A 5 -13.46 15.29 3.14
CA THR A 5 -12.86 14.36 4.11
C THR A 5 -13.22 12.93 3.69
N VAL A 6 -12.22 12.07 3.56
CA VAL A 6 -12.46 10.65 3.29
C VAL A 6 -13.10 9.98 4.52
N PRO A 7 -14.13 9.13 4.34
CA PRO A 7 -14.85 8.52 5.47
C PRO A 7 -14.07 7.41 6.19
N GLY A 8 -12.97 6.97 5.62
CA GLY A 8 -12.14 5.90 6.15
C GLY A 8 -11.03 5.52 5.19
N PRO A 9 -10.22 4.49 5.50
CA PRO A 9 -9.08 4.11 4.68
C PRO A 9 -9.47 3.50 3.33
N VAL A 10 -10.72 3.08 3.16
CA VAL A 10 -11.29 2.56 1.91
C VAL A 10 -12.58 3.30 1.58
N VAL A 11 -12.78 3.69 0.32
CA VAL A 11 -13.96 4.41 -0.17
C VAL A 11 -14.62 3.65 -1.33
N SER A 12 -15.95 3.73 -1.40
CA SER A 12 -16.71 3.11 -2.49
C SER A 12 -16.65 3.91 -3.79
N VAL A 13 -16.91 3.22 -4.91
CA VAL A 13 -17.08 3.84 -6.24
C VAL A 13 -18.16 4.93 -6.20
N ASN A 14 -19.30 4.67 -5.54
CA ASN A 14 -20.38 5.66 -5.43
C ASN A 14 -19.94 6.92 -4.69
N TRP A 15 -19.17 6.77 -3.60
CA TRP A 15 -18.66 7.92 -2.86
C TRP A 15 -17.73 8.75 -3.75
N LEU A 16 -16.75 8.12 -4.41
CA LEU A 16 -15.80 8.83 -5.27
C LEU A 16 -16.51 9.51 -6.45
N SER A 17 -17.42 8.81 -7.14
CA SER A 17 -18.19 9.37 -8.25
C SER A 17 -18.96 10.62 -7.83
N ASN A 18 -19.61 10.59 -6.65
CA ASN A 18 -20.32 11.75 -6.12
C ASN A 18 -19.38 12.94 -5.83
N GLN A 19 -18.17 12.69 -5.33
CA GLN A 19 -17.18 13.76 -5.09
C GLN A 19 -16.69 14.37 -6.41
N LEU A 20 -16.43 13.57 -7.44
CA LEU A 20 -15.97 14.04 -8.74
C LEU A 20 -17.01 14.88 -9.51
N HIS A 21 -18.31 14.68 -9.24
CA HIS A 21 -19.37 15.55 -9.78
C HIS A 21 -19.33 16.96 -9.16
N ASN A 22 -18.75 17.12 -7.99
CA ASN A 22 -18.57 18.42 -7.34
C ASN A 22 -17.20 19.01 -7.76
N ARG A 23 -17.22 19.87 -8.79
CA ARG A 23 -16.01 20.49 -9.36
C ARG A 23 -15.22 21.37 -8.39
N ASP A 24 -15.83 21.78 -7.27
CA ASP A 24 -15.18 22.60 -6.24
C ASP A 24 -14.54 21.73 -5.13
N ALA A 25 -14.63 20.41 -5.21
CA ALA A 25 -14.01 19.51 -4.25
C ALA A 25 -12.48 19.59 -4.32
N ASP A 26 -11.84 19.76 -3.16
CA ASP A 26 -10.38 19.64 -3.03
C ASP A 26 -10.00 18.16 -2.92
N LEU A 27 -9.96 17.51 -4.08
CA LEU A 27 -9.76 16.07 -4.22
C LEU A 27 -8.82 15.77 -5.38
N VAL A 28 -7.81 14.95 -5.12
CA VAL A 28 -6.90 14.40 -6.14
C VAL A 28 -7.06 12.88 -6.20
N VAL A 29 -7.21 12.35 -7.41
CA VAL A 29 -7.25 10.90 -7.65
C VAL A 29 -5.91 10.45 -8.22
N LEU A 30 -5.33 9.38 -7.65
CA LEU A 30 -4.07 8.80 -8.09
C LEU A 30 -4.29 7.39 -8.65
N CYS A 31 -3.78 7.16 -9.87
CA CYS A 31 -3.68 5.83 -10.47
C CYS A 31 -2.34 5.21 -10.10
N ALA A 32 -2.31 4.30 -9.15
CA ALA A 32 -1.12 3.51 -8.86
C ALA A 32 -0.85 2.52 -10.00
N SER A 33 0.38 2.47 -10.49
CA SER A 33 0.79 1.57 -11.58
C SER A 33 2.06 0.83 -11.21
N MET A 34 2.09 -0.47 -11.50
CA MET A 34 3.24 -1.36 -11.33
C MET A 34 3.19 -2.45 -12.39
N GLY A 35 4.31 -2.75 -13.04
CA GLY A 35 4.42 -3.82 -14.04
C GLY A 35 3.57 -3.64 -15.29
N ASN A 36 3.05 -2.44 -15.54
CA ASN A 36 2.17 -2.16 -16.68
C ASN A 36 2.85 -1.25 -17.70
N PRO A 37 3.10 -1.70 -18.94
CA PRO A 37 3.67 -0.87 -20.00
C PRO A 37 2.70 0.24 -20.47
N GLU A 38 1.38 0.07 -20.29
CA GLU A 38 0.36 1.06 -20.68
C GLU A 38 -0.11 1.91 -19.49
N LYS A 39 0.85 2.45 -18.72
CA LYS A 39 0.61 3.18 -17.47
C LYS A 39 -0.40 4.33 -17.61
N SER A 40 -0.37 5.01 -18.76
CA SER A 40 -1.21 6.19 -19.05
C SER A 40 -2.47 5.87 -19.86
N SER A 41 -2.88 4.60 -19.98
CA SER A 41 -4.12 4.24 -20.67
C SER A 41 -5.34 4.81 -19.90
N VAL A 42 -6.51 4.28 -20.07
CA VAL A 42 -7.73 4.79 -19.42
C VAL A 42 -7.70 4.60 -17.89
N GLY A 43 -8.38 5.47 -17.18
CA GLY A 43 -8.53 5.47 -15.71
C GLY A 43 -9.74 6.27 -15.25
N VAL A 44 -9.87 6.47 -13.96
CA VAL A 44 -10.87 7.36 -13.38
C VAL A 44 -10.63 8.79 -13.91
N PRO A 45 -11.69 9.54 -14.31
CA PRO A 45 -11.54 10.89 -14.85
C PRO A 45 -10.69 11.80 -13.98
N GLY A 46 -9.75 12.51 -14.60
CA GLY A 46 -8.85 13.44 -13.92
C GLY A 46 -7.75 12.78 -13.07
N ALA A 47 -7.63 11.44 -13.07
CA ALA A 47 -6.60 10.77 -12.29
C ALA A 47 -5.19 11.08 -12.79
N LEU A 48 -4.24 11.22 -11.84
CA LEU A 48 -2.82 11.41 -12.09
C LEU A 48 -2.05 10.11 -11.85
N LEU A 49 -0.99 9.88 -12.62
CA LEU A 49 -0.17 8.69 -12.48
C LEU A 49 0.68 8.71 -11.20
N ALA A 50 0.69 7.59 -10.47
CA ALA A 50 1.61 7.26 -9.40
C ALA A 50 2.37 5.98 -9.78
N ASP A 51 3.57 6.13 -10.35
CA ASP A 51 4.34 5.05 -10.96
C ASP A 51 5.29 4.40 -9.95
N LEU A 52 4.96 3.19 -9.51
CA LEU A 52 5.80 2.41 -8.59
C LEU A 52 7.05 1.81 -9.26
N ASP A 53 7.08 1.71 -10.59
CA ASP A 53 8.30 1.35 -11.33
C ASP A 53 9.10 2.60 -11.74
N GLY A 54 8.61 3.77 -11.38
CA GLY A 54 9.19 5.08 -11.68
C GLY A 54 9.43 5.90 -10.43
N ASP A 55 8.85 7.09 -10.37
CA ASP A 55 9.14 8.11 -9.36
C ASP A 55 8.67 7.76 -7.93
N PHE A 56 7.72 6.82 -7.77
CA PHE A 56 7.32 6.29 -6.45
C PHE A 56 8.28 5.23 -5.87
N SER A 57 9.43 5.02 -6.52
CA SER A 57 10.52 4.18 -6.03
C SER A 57 11.84 4.94 -6.09
N ALA A 58 12.74 4.66 -5.16
CA ALA A 58 14.07 5.25 -5.11
C ALA A 58 14.90 4.76 -6.32
N PRO A 59 15.35 5.65 -7.22
CA PRO A 59 15.98 5.25 -8.48
C PRO A 59 17.33 4.55 -8.28
N ASP A 60 18.04 4.89 -7.20
CA ASP A 60 19.38 4.37 -6.91
C ASP A 60 19.38 3.19 -5.90
N SER A 61 18.19 2.71 -5.51
CA SER A 61 18.10 1.58 -4.59
C SER A 61 18.34 0.26 -5.33
N PRO A 62 19.20 -0.64 -4.80
CA PRO A 62 19.33 -2.00 -5.33
C PRO A 62 18.09 -2.86 -5.04
N LEU A 63 17.23 -2.41 -4.11
CA LEU A 63 16.01 -3.10 -3.74
C LEU A 63 14.81 -2.53 -4.52
N PRO A 64 13.93 -3.37 -5.03
CA PRO A 64 12.76 -2.92 -5.79
C PRO A 64 11.75 -2.21 -4.88
N HIS A 65 11.14 -1.16 -5.40
CA HIS A 65 10.06 -0.39 -4.77
C HIS A 65 10.43 0.23 -3.41
N THR A 66 11.73 0.39 -3.10
CA THR A 66 12.17 1.14 -1.92
C THR A 66 11.59 2.57 -1.97
N ALA A 67 11.08 3.05 -0.85
CA ALA A 67 10.55 4.41 -0.76
C ALA A 67 11.64 5.45 -1.07
N PRO A 68 11.35 6.50 -1.86
CA PRO A 68 12.26 7.62 -2.03
C PRO A 68 12.52 8.35 -0.71
N SER A 69 13.69 8.98 -0.59
CA SER A 69 14.05 9.74 0.61
C SER A 69 13.13 10.95 0.86
N ASP A 70 12.61 11.56 -0.21
CA ASP A 70 11.63 12.66 -0.15
C ASP A 70 10.27 12.18 -0.65
N VAL A 71 9.56 11.42 0.20
CA VAL A 71 8.21 10.91 -0.10
C VAL A 71 7.21 12.05 -0.29
N ARG A 72 7.41 13.19 0.39
CA ARG A 72 6.51 14.35 0.32
C ARG A 72 6.49 14.95 -1.08
N ALA A 73 7.65 15.10 -1.72
CA ALA A 73 7.76 15.64 -3.07
C ALA A 73 6.92 14.87 -4.10
N LEU A 74 6.70 13.56 -3.90
CA LEU A 74 5.87 12.74 -4.79
C LEU A 74 4.42 13.26 -4.87
N PHE A 75 3.90 13.67 -3.75
CA PHE A 75 2.52 14.16 -3.63
C PHE A 75 2.42 15.65 -4.01
N GLU A 76 3.39 16.46 -3.59
CA GLU A 76 3.45 17.87 -3.99
C GLU A 76 3.51 18.03 -5.52
N THR A 77 4.29 17.22 -6.23
CA THR A 77 4.36 17.27 -7.70
C THR A 77 3.04 16.90 -8.37
N ARG A 78 2.08 16.35 -7.63
CA ARG A 78 0.71 16.02 -8.09
C ARG A 78 -0.34 17.03 -7.63
N GLY A 79 0.09 18.22 -7.18
CA GLY A 79 -0.81 19.29 -6.76
C GLY A 79 -1.44 19.06 -5.39
N ILE A 80 -0.96 18.09 -4.61
CA ILE A 80 -1.50 17.77 -3.30
C ILE A 80 -0.88 18.69 -2.25
N SER A 81 -1.74 19.27 -1.42
CA SER A 81 -1.39 20.16 -0.31
C SER A 81 -2.01 19.64 0.99
N ASP A 82 -1.68 20.28 2.10
CA ASP A 82 -2.33 19.99 3.38
C ASP A 82 -3.86 20.11 3.26
N GLY A 83 -4.59 19.10 3.74
CA GLY A 83 -6.05 19.04 3.68
C GLY A 83 -6.66 18.53 2.38
N THR A 84 -5.91 18.45 1.29
CA THR A 84 -6.38 17.82 0.03
C THR A 84 -6.79 16.37 0.29
N ALA A 85 -8.00 16.00 -0.11
CA ALA A 85 -8.41 14.60 -0.09
C ALA A 85 -7.69 13.83 -1.22
N VAL A 86 -7.19 12.65 -0.90
CA VAL A 86 -6.50 11.81 -1.88
C VAL A 86 -7.21 10.46 -1.97
N VAL A 87 -7.57 10.05 -3.18
CA VAL A 87 -8.07 8.69 -3.43
C VAL A 87 -7.10 7.98 -4.37
N VAL A 88 -6.62 6.83 -3.95
CA VAL A 88 -5.70 6.01 -4.74
C VAL A 88 -6.43 4.76 -5.24
N TYR A 89 -6.26 4.43 -6.50
CA TYR A 89 -6.75 3.18 -7.07
C TYR A 89 -5.68 2.50 -7.93
N ASP A 90 -5.88 1.22 -8.22
CA ASP A 90 -5.08 0.51 -9.22
C ASP A 90 -5.97 -0.25 -10.23
N ARG A 91 -5.34 -0.88 -11.20
CA ARG A 91 -6.02 -1.57 -12.31
C ARG A 91 -6.38 -3.02 -12.00
N PHE A 92 -6.00 -3.52 -10.83
CA PHE A 92 -6.11 -4.93 -10.46
C PHE A 92 -7.20 -5.17 -9.39
N GLY A 93 -7.81 -4.11 -8.89
CA GLY A 93 -8.73 -4.10 -7.77
C GLY A 93 -8.09 -3.43 -6.56
N ILE A 94 -7.44 -4.20 -5.69
CA ILE A 94 -6.59 -3.70 -4.59
C ILE A 94 -5.31 -4.53 -4.59
N MET A 95 -4.22 -4.00 -5.16
CA MET A 95 -2.92 -4.69 -5.21
C MET A 95 -1.75 -3.74 -4.93
N CYS A 96 -1.61 -2.67 -5.70
CA CYS A 96 -0.50 -1.72 -5.55
C CYS A 96 -0.95 -0.33 -5.08
N ALA A 97 -2.22 0.02 -5.19
CA ALA A 97 -2.77 1.25 -4.65
C ALA A 97 -2.50 1.44 -3.14
N PRO A 98 -2.59 0.41 -2.29
CA PRO A 98 -2.24 0.53 -0.88
C PRO A 98 -0.79 0.96 -0.61
N ARG A 99 0.14 0.68 -1.53
CA ARG A 99 1.52 1.17 -1.38
C ARG A 99 1.58 2.69 -1.51
N VAL A 100 0.90 3.27 -2.48
CA VAL A 100 0.83 4.73 -2.65
C VAL A 100 0.08 5.38 -1.48
N TRP A 101 -1.02 4.77 -1.02
CA TRP A 101 -1.74 5.19 0.18
C TRP A 101 -0.84 5.18 1.43
N TRP A 102 0.00 4.14 1.61
CA TRP A 102 0.94 4.06 2.72
C TRP A 102 2.01 5.15 2.66
N LEU A 103 2.55 5.40 1.46
CA LEU A 103 3.51 6.50 1.25
C LEU A 103 2.88 7.87 1.50
N ALA A 104 1.59 8.06 1.21
CA ALA A 104 0.89 9.30 1.55
C ALA A 104 0.86 9.50 3.09
N LYS A 105 0.58 8.46 3.86
CA LYS A 105 0.65 8.52 5.33
C LYS A 105 2.07 8.82 5.82
N VAL A 106 3.08 8.20 5.21
CA VAL A 106 4.51 8.52 5.52
C VAL A 106 4.81 10.00 5.24
N ALA A 107 4.22 10.59 4.21
CA ALA A 107 4.35 12.01 3.91
C ALA A 107 3.61 12.94 4.89
N GLY A 108 2.76 12.39 5.78
CA GLY A 108 1.94 13.15 6.72
C GLY A 108 0.54 13.49 6.21
N LEU A 109 0.06 12.78 5.18
CA LEU A 109 -1.28 12.97 4.61
C LEU A 109 -2.25 11.95 5.24
N ASP A 110 -3.13 12.42 6.14
CA ASP A 110 -4.13 11.58 6.80
C ASP A 110 -5.44 11.48 6.01
N ASN A 111 -5.72 12.47 5.14
CA ASN A 111 -6.95 12.53 4.34
C ASN A 111 -6.80 11.73 3.05
N VAL A 112 -6.46 10.43 3.18
CA VAL A 112 -6.16 9.54 2.06
C VAL A 112 -6.91 8.21 2.19
N ALA A 113 -7.45 7.71 1.06
CA ALA A 113 -8.15 6.43 0.99
C ALA A 113 -7.81 5.66 -0.29
N VAL A 114 -8.07 4.35 -0.26
CA VAL A 114 -8.02 3.46 -1.43
C VAL A 114 -9.44 3.26 -1.98
N LEU A 115 -9.59 3.32 -3.31
CA LEU A 115 -10.86 3.00 -3.98
C LEU A 115 -11.10 1.49 -3.93
N ASP A 116 -12.19 1.08 -3.29
CA ASP A 116 -12.56 -0.33 -3.20
C ASP A 116 -12.85 -0.94 -4.56
N GLY A 117 -12.19 -2.06 -4.86
CA GLY A 117 -12.28 -2.74 -6.14
C GLY A 117 -11.59 -2.03 -7.31
N GLY A 118 -10.94 -0.89 -7.08
CA GLY A 118 -10.13 -0.17 -8.05
C GLY A 118 -10.81 0.16 -9.38
N LEU A 119 -10.03 0.21 -10.46
CA LEU A 119 -10.54 0.48 -11.81
C LEU A 119 -11.57 -0.57 -12.30
N PRO A 120 -11.43 -1.87 -12.03
CA PRO A 120 -12.45 -2.85 -12.39
C PRO A 120 -13.82 -2.54 -11.80
N ALA A 121 -13.91 -2.12 -10.54
CA ALA A 121 -15.18 -1.76 -9.91
C ALA A 121 -15.74 -0.45 -10.49
N TRP A 122 -14.89 0.53 -10.82
CA TRP A 122 -15.29 1.77 -11.48
C TRP A 122 -15.95 1.50 -12.84
N ILE A 123 -15.29 0.70 -13.69
CA ILE A 123 -15.82 0.29 -15.01
C ILE A 123 -17.08 -0.57 -14.84
N GLY A 124 -17.08 -1.49 -13.87
CA GLY A 124 -18.23 -2.35 -13.57
C GLY A 124 -19.49 -1.57 -13.15
N ALA A 125 -19.33 -0.38 -12.58
CA ALA A 125 -20.41 0.55 -12.26
C ALA A 125 -20.91 1.35 -13.48
N GLY A 126 -20.35 1.13 -14.69
CA GLY A 126 -20.73 1.83 -15.93
C GLY A 126 -20.28 3.29 -15.98
N LEU A 127 -19.27 3.69 -15.18
CA LEU A 127 -18.79 5.05 -15.13
C LEU A 127 -17.76 5.32 -16.25
N GLU A 128 -17.69 6.58 -16.68
CA GLU A 128 -16.78 7.03 -17.73
C GLU A 128 -15.32 6.87 -17.29
N VAL A 129 -14.45 6.67 -18.28
CA VAL A 129 -13.00 6.61 -18.10
C VAL A 129 -12.31 7.60 -19.04
N GLU A 130 -11.18 8.15 -18.59
CA GLU A 130 -10.36 9.09 -19.36
C GLU A 130 -8.89 8.62 -19.37
N PRO A 131 -8.04 9.13 -20.27
CA PRO A 131 -6.61 8.91 -20.18
C PRO A 131 -6.06 9.44 -18.85
N VAL A 132 -5.20 8.67 -18.19
CA VAL A 132 -4.51 9.12 -16.97
C VAL A 132 -3.58 10.29 -17.31
N ALA A 133 -3.73 11.40 -16.59
CA ALA A 133 -3.04 12.63 -16.86
C ALA A 133 -1.65 12.72 -16.20
N SER A 134 -0.80 13.59 -16.73
CA SER A 134 0.40 14.04 -16.05
C SER A 134 0.10 15.27 -15.19
N PRO A 135 0.72 15.41 -14.02
CA PRO A 135 0.50 16.57 -13.15
C PRO A 135 1.04 17.86 -13.80
N THR A 136 0.31 18.96 -13.60
CA THR A 136 0.65 20.29 -14.15
C THR A 136 0.81 21.36 -13.08
N ILE A 137 0.43 21.09 -11.85
CA ILE A 137 0.44 22.04 -10.73
C ILE A 137 1.22 21.39 -9.58
N ARG A 138 1.95 22.20 -8.83
CA ARG A 138 2.62 21.76 -7.60
C ARG A 138 1.83 22.20 -6.37
N GLY A 139 1.64 21.27 -5.42
CA GLY A 139 1.10 21.54 -4.10
C GLY A 139 2.19 21.87 -3.07
N THR A 140 1.76 22.04 -1.81
CA THR A 140 2.64 22.29 -0.67
C THR A 140 2.16 21.51 0.54
N ILE A 141 3.01 20.66 1.09
CA ILE A 141 2.73 19.84 2.28
C ILE A 141 3.64 20.33 3.41
N THR A 142 3.03 20.85 4.47
CA THR A 142 3.72 21.30 5.69
C THR A 142 3.52 20.35 6.87
N ALA A 143 2.61 19.39 6.75
CA ALA A 143 2.33 18.38 7.74
C ALA A 143 3.61 17.62 8.15
N VAL A 144 3.66 17.19 9.42
CA VAL A 144 4.78 16.37 9.91
C VAL A 144 4.68 14.97 9.29
N GLY A 145 5.73 14.54 8.62
CA GLY A 145 5.79 13.19 8.06
C GLY A 145 5.96 12.12 9.14
N HIS A 146 5.61 10.89 8.80
CA HIS A 146 5.66 9.70 9.65
C HIS A 146 6.63 8.65 9.12
N PRO A 147 7.96 8.93 9.09
CA PRO A 147 8.95 7.98 8.57
C PRO A 147 9.00 6.68 9.39
N GLU A 148 8.55 6.70 10.65
CA GLU A 148 8.45 5.53 11.52
C GLU A 148 7.44 4.46 11.03
N LEU A 149 6.55 4.80 10.12
CA LEU A 149 5.63 3.86 9.46
C LEU A 149 6.36 2.91 8.51
N LEU A 150 7.55 3.29 8.01
CA LEU A 150 8.44 2.43 7.26
C LEU A 150 9.60 1.98 8.16
N VAL A 151 9.81 0.68 8.26
CA VAL A 151 10.92 0.11 9.04
C VAL A 151 11.90 -0.62 8.13
N GLY A 152 13.17 -0.59 8.50
CA GLY A 152 14.19 -1.43 7.89
C GLY A 152 14.36 -2.75 8.67
N MET A 153 15.33 -3.56 8.27
CA MET A 153 15.67 -4.87 8.85
C MET A 153 15.82 -4.83 10.38
N SER A 154 16.48 -3.79 10.93
CA SER A 154 16.62 -3.63 12.38
C SER A 154 15.28 -3.42 13.09
N GLY A 155 14.30 -2.81 12.43
CA GLY A 155 12.93 -2.67 12.93
C GLY A 155 12.23 -4.02 13.05
N VAL A 156 12.36 -4.87 12.04
CA VAL A 156 11.86 -6.25 12.05
C VAL A 156 12.49 -7.06 13.17
N SER A 157 13.81 -7.00 13.33
CA SER A 157 14.52 -7.70 14.41
C SER A 157 14.02 -7.27 15.79
N ARG A 158 13.72 -5.97 15.97
CA ARG A 158 13.09 -5.47 17.21
C ARG A 158 11.67 -5.95 17.42
N ALA A 159 10.89 -6.09 16.33
CA ALA A 159 9.53 -6.61 16.40
C ALA A 159 9.53 -8.07 16.88
N LEU A 160 10.36 -8.91 16.26
CA LEU A 160 10.51 -10.34 16.61
C LEU A 160 10.95 -10.58 18.06
N ALA A 161 11.65 -9.64 18.67
CA ALA A 161 12.11 -9.74 20.05
C ALA A 161 11.04 -9.35 21.11
N ARG A 162 9.82 -8.99 20.70
CA ARG A 162 8.78 -8.46 21.60
C ARG A 162 7.46 -9.23 21.46
N SER A 163 6.97 -9.79 22.54
CA SER A 163 5.75 -10.63 22.58
C SER A 163 4.45 -9.90 22.18
N ALA A 164 4.41 -8.56 22.25
CA ALA A 164 3.24 -7.77 21.87
C ALA A 164 3.26 -7.33 20.38
N TRP A 165 4.29 -7.72 19.65
CA TRP A 165 4.48 -7.40 18.23
C TRP A 165 4.47 -8.67 17.40
N GLU A 166 3.89 -8.56 16.20
CA GLU A 166 3.90 -9.67 15.24
C GLU A 166 4.42 -9.18 13.89
N VAL A 167 5.18 -10.03 13.22
CA VAL A 167 5.62 -9.81 11.84
C VAL A 167 4.74 -10.68 10.93
N VAL A 168 4.04 -10.03 10.01
CA VAL A 168 3.06 -10.66 9.12
C VAL A 168 3.56 -10.62 7.69
N ASP A 169 3.69 -11.77 7.04
CA ASP A 169 4.13 -11.91 5.65
C ASP A 169 2.93 -12.04 4.72
N ALA A 170 2.78 -11.09 3.80
CA ALA A 170 1.70 -11.01 2.83
C ALA A 170 1.90 -11.84 1.56
N ARG A 171 3.04 -12.56 1.41
CA ARG A 171 3.28 -13.42 0.25
C ARG A 171 2.35 -14.63 0.25
N SER A 172 2.27 -15.34 -0.90
CA SER A 172 1.55 -16.61 -0.97
C SER A 172 2.06 -17.61 0.08
N ALA A 173 1.17 -18.49 0.54
CA ALA A 173 1.54 -19.53 1.50
C ALA A 173 2.68 -20.43 0.99
N GLY A 174 2.72 -20.69 -0.33
CA GLY A 174 3.77 -21.50 -0.92
C GLY A 174 5.14 -20.82 -0.91
N ARG A 175 5.20 -19.50 -1.14
CA ARG A 175 6.44 -18.72 -1.02
C ARG A 175 6.90 -18.63 0.44
N PHE A 176 5.97 -18.38 1.35
CA PHE A 176 6.24 -18.37 2.79
C PHE A 176 6.83 -19.70 3.28
N ALA A 177 6.23 -20.81 2.88
CA ALA A 177 6.70 -22.17 3.22
C ALA A 177 7.95 -22.62 2.42
N GLY A 178 8.48 -21.80 1.52
CA GLY A 178 9.65 -22.12 0.72
C GLY A 178 9.44 -23.20 -0.34
N VAL A 179 8.19 -23.61 -0.63
CA VAL A 179 7.86 -24.63 -1.63
C VAL A 179 7.50 -24.05 -3.01
N GLU A 180 7.26 -22.74 -3.08
CA GLU A 180 7.05 -21.98 -4.30
C GLU A 180 8.25 -21.07 -4.55
N ALA A 181 8.72 -21.00 -5.80
CA ALA A 181 9.85 -20.18 -6.18
C ALA A 181 9.57 -18.68 -6.00
N GLU A 182 10.60 -17.93 -5.59
CA GLU A 182 10.54 -16.47 -5.60
C GLU A 182 10.53 -15.95 -7.05
N PRO A 183 9.71 -14.92 -7.35
CA PRO A 183 9.67 -14.33 -8.69
C PRO A 183 11.00 -13.66 -9.09
N ARG A 184 11.77 -13.19 -8.09
CA ARG A 184 13.10 -12.61 -8.31
C ARG A 184 14.16 -13.67 -8.08
N PRO A 185 15.08 -13.84 -9.05
CA PRO A 185 16.15 -14.83 -8.94
C PRO A 185 17.12 -14.47 -7.79
N GLY A 186 17.77 -15.49 -7.23
CA GLY A 186 18.82 -15.33 -6.21
C GLY A 186 18.32 -15.19 -4.77
N LEU A 187 17.02 -15.05 -4.52
CA LEU A 187 16.47 -15.00 -3.17
C LEU A 187 16.35 -16.42 -2.58
N LYS A 188 16.62 -16.53 -1.28
CA LYS A 188 16.42 -17.78 -0.53
C LYS A 188 14.94 -18.14 -0.47
N PRO A 189 14.55 -19.43 -0.53
CA PRO A 189 13.19 -19.86 -0.22
C PRO A 189 12.92 -19.77 1.29
N GLY A 190 11.63 -19.67 1.69
CA GLY A 190 11.22 -19.64 3.10
C GLY A 190 10.77 -18.26 3.57
N HIS A 191 10.86 -17.99 4.87
CA HIS A 191 10.32 -16.80 5.51
C HIS A 191 11.20 -16.25 6.63
N ILE A 192 10.86 -15.09 7.18
CA ILE A 192 11.49 -14.50 8.36
C ILE A 192 11.14 -15.35 9.58
N PRO A 193 12.12 -16.00 10.28
CA PRO A 193 11.82 -16.84 11.42
C PRO A 193 11.03 -16.10 12.50
N GLY A 194 9.92 -16.70 12.95
CA GLY A 194 9.02 -16.11 13.93
C GLY A 194 7.95 -15.19 13.34
N SER A 195 7.89 -15.03 12.01
CA SER A 195 6.76 -14.37 11.36
C SER A 195 5.59 -15.32 11.11
N VAL A 196 4.39 -14.76 10.96
CA VAL A 196 3.18 -15.48 10.55
C VAL A 196 2.78 -15.09 9.13
N ASN A 197 1.95 -15.91 8.47
CA ASN A 197 1.54 -15.64 7.09
C ASN A 197 0.05 -15.32 6.99
N ILE A 198 -0.24 -14.16 6.42
CA ILE A 198 -1.56 -13.79 5.90
C ILE A 198 -1.35 -13.41 4.44
N PRO A 199 -1.53 -14.31 3.46
CA PRO A 199 -1.47 -13.94 2.07
C PRO A 199 -2.42 -12.77 1.77
N PHE A 200 -1.94 -11.71 1.11
CA PHE A 200 -2.75 -10.51 0.85
C PHE A 200 -4.08 -10.80 0.16
N THR A 201 -4.17 -11.90 -0.59
CA THR A 201 -5.42 -12.35 -1.21
C THR A 201 -6.47 -12.79 -0.20
N ARG A 202 -6.10 -13.13 1.04
CA ARG A 202 -7.04 -13.53 2.10
C ARG A 202 -7.79 -12.35 2.72
N VAL A 203 -7.26 -11.15 2.66
CA VAL A 203 -7.93 -9.94 3.14
C VAL A 203 -8.87 -9.35 2.10
N LEU A 204 -8.89 -9.92 0.88
CA LEU A 204 -9.72 -9.49 -0.23
C LEU A 204 -10.81 -10.52 -0.57
N SER A 205 -11.88 -10.06 -1.21
CA SER A 205 -12.92 -10.89 -1.82
C SER A 205 -13.30 -10.28 -3.17
N ASN A 206 -13.07 -11.00 -4.27
CA ASN A 206 -13.35 -10.55 -5.64
C ASN A 206 -12.75 -9.15 -5.97
N GLY A 207 -11.54 -8.87 -5.49
CA GLY A 207 -10.85 -7.59 -5.71
C GLY A 207 -11.25 -6.46 -4.77
N HIS A 208 -12.20 -6.68 -3.86
CA HIS A 208 -12.66 -5.75 -2.82
C HIS A 208 -12.08 -6.09 -1.46
N MET A 209 -11.93 -5.10 -0.59
CA MET A 209 -11.57 -5.30 0.80
C MET A 209 -12.71 -6.05 1.52
N ARG A 210 -12.37 -7.04 2.36
CA ARG A 210 -13.37 -7.73 3.19
C ARG A 210 -13.95 -6.79 4.24
N ALA A 211 -15.12 -7.16 4.79
CA ALA A 211 -15.75 -6.42 5.85
C ALA A 211 -14.84 -6.29 7.09
N PRO A 212 -14.88 -5.16 7.81
CA PRO A 212 -14.03 -4.93 8.98
C PRO A 212 -14.10 -6.05 10.03
N GLU A 213 -15.28 -6.62 10.24
CA GLU A 213 -15.49 -7.71 11.21
C GLU A 213 -14.79 -9.00 10.75
N GLU A 214 -14.87 -9.35 9.46
CA GLU A 214 -14.19 -10.52 8.90
C GLU A 214 -12.65 -10.35 8.98
N LEU A 215 -12.16 -9.14 8.73
CA LEU A 215 -10.74 -8.81 8.87
C LEU A 215 -10.29 -8.91 10.33
N ALA A 216 -11.06 -8.36 11.26
CA ALA A 216 -10.75 -8.45 12.69
C ALA A 216 -10.68 -9.90 13.18
N ASP A 217 -11.58 -10.76 12.69
CA ASP A 217 -11.56 -12.19 13.02
C ASP A 217 -10.34 -12.89 12.40
N LEU A 218 -10.02 -12.60 11.14
CA LEU A 218 -8.85 -13.15 10.45
C LEU A 218 -7.55 -12.79 11.18
N PHE A 219 -7.37 -11.52 11.52
CA PHE A 219 -6.18 -11.07 12.25
C PHE A 219 -6.12 -11.70 13.64
N ARG A 220 -7.20 -11.67 14.42
CA ARG A 220 -7.24 -12.26 15.76
C ARG A 220 -6.86 -13.75 15.76
N GLN A 221 -7.34 -14.51 14.78
CA GLN A 221 -7.02 -15.93 14.64
C GLN A 221 -5.56 -16.19 14.31
N THR A 222 -4.89 -15.24 13.60
CA THR A 222 -3.54 -15.43 13.11
C THR A 222 -2.49 -14.82 14.04
N VAL A 223 -2.72 -13.59 14.53
CA VAL A 223 -1.74 -12.84 15.34
C VAL A 223 -2.06 -12.83 16.83
N GLY A 224 -3.17 -13.48 17.25
CA GLY A 224 -3.59 -13.57 18.64
C GLY A 224 -3.79 -12.19 19.29
N ASP A 225 -3.15 -11.98 20.44
CA ASP A 225 -3.26 -10.74 21.22
C ASP A 225 -2.22 -9.66 20.82
N ALA A 226 -1.49 -9.86 19.72
CA ALA A 226 -0.54 -8.86 19.23
C ALA A 226 -1.25 -7.53 18.96
N ARG A 227 -0.69 -6.44 19.47
CA ARG A 227 -1.25 -5.08 19.34
C ARG A 227 -0.52 -4.24 18.29
N ARG A 228 0.69 -4.63 17.94
CA ARG A 228 1.51 -3.98 16.94
C ARG A 228 1.88 -4.95 15.83
N LEU A 229 1.66 -4.54 14.58
CA LEU A 229 1.90 -5.36 13.43
C LEU A 229 2.96 -4.74 12.53
N THR A 230 3.91 -5.56 12.07
CA THR A 230 4.88 -5.17 11.06
C THR A 230 4.65 -6.05 9.83
N PHE A 231 4.25 -5.45 8.73
CA PHE A 231 3.95 -6.18 7.49
C PHE A 231 5.17 -6.27 6.59
N THR A 232 5.37 -7.43 5.98
CA THR A 232 6.40 -7.70 4.97
C THR A 232 5.78 -8.45 3.78
N CYS A 233 6.45 -8.41 2.63
CA CYS A 233 6.07 -9.23 1.48
C CYS A 233 7.30 -9.52 0.59
N GLY A 234 7.19 -9.44 -0.73
CA GLY A 234 8.33 -9.55 -1.65
C GLY A 234 9.18 -8.28 -1.72
N SER A 235 8.54 -7.10 -1.78
CA SER A 235 9.19 -5.79 -2.02
C SER A 235 8.42 -4.61 -1.42
N GLY A 236 7.72 -4.81 -0.32
CA GLY A 236 7.01 -3.75 0.40
C GLY A 236 5.70 -3.27 -0.24
N VAL A 237 5.27 -3.85 -1.36
CA VAL A 237 4.05 -3.42 -2.07
C VAL A 237 2.80 -4.10 -1.50
N THR A 238 2.69 -5.43 -1.62
CA THR A 238 1.50 -6.15 -1.13
C THR A 238 1.42 -6.23 0.40
N ALA A 239 2.50 -5.99 1.11
CA ALA A 239 2.50 -5.75 2.55
C ALA A 239 1.57 -4.59 2.95
N CYS A 240 1.46 -3.55 2.10
CA CYS A 240 0.56 -2.43 2.32
C CYS A 240 -0.92 -2.80 2.14
N VAL A 241 -1.25 -3.89 1.41
CA VAL A 241 -2.63 -4.42 1.33
C VAL A 241 -3.07 -4.94 2.70
N ASP A 242 -2.20 -5.72 3.35
CA ASP A 242 -2.48 -6.24 4.70
C ASP A 242 -2.44 -5.11 5.75
N ALA A 243 -1.57 -4.10 5.59
CA ALA A 243 -1.55 -2.92 6.43
C ALA A 243 -2.86 -2.12 6.35
N LEU A 244 -3.40 -1.94 5.13
CA LEU A 244 -4.71 -1.32 4.89
C LEU A 244 -5.83 -2.15 5.55
N ALA A 245 -5.80 -3.47 5.37
CA ALA A 245 -6.77 -4.39 5.97
C ALA A 245 -6.71 -4.35 7.51
N ALA A 246 -5.52 -4.27 8.09
CA ALA A 246 -5.33 -4.14 9.53
C ALA A 246 -5.93 -2.83 10.08
N GLU A 247 -5.76 -1.70 9.36
CA GLU A 247 -6.42 -0.45 9.74
C GLU A 247 -7.94 -0.54 9.64
N CYS A 248 -8.48 -1.19 8.60
CA CYS A 248 -9.91 -1.47 8.50
C CYS A 248 -10.41 -2.34 9.65
N ALA A 249 -9.61 -3.28 10.14
CA ALA A 249 -9.89 -4.12 11.30
C ALA A 249 -9.72 -3.39 12.66
N GLY A 250 -9.25 -2.13 12.65
CA GLY A 250 -9.11 -1.30 13.85
C GLY A 250 -7.73 -1.27 14.50
N TYR A 251 -6.72 -1.92 13.92
CA TYR A 251 -5.33 -1.82 14.38
C TYR A 251 -4.80 -0.40 14.13
N LYS A 252 -4.06 0.14 15.10
CA LYS A 252 -3.49 1.50 15.05
C LYS A 252 -1.97 1.51 14.95
N ASP A 253 -1.33 0.51 15.57
CA ASP A 253 0.12 0.36 15.59
C ASP A 253 0.56 -0.56 14.44
N VAL A 254 0.67 0.01 13.24
CA VAL A 254 1.00 -0.70 12.01
C VAL A 254 2.27 -0.11 11.40
N THR A 255 3.17 -0.96 10.94
CA THR A 255 4.37 -0.57 10.19
C THR A 255 4.59 -1.51 9.00
N VAL A 256 5.32 -1.04 7.99
CA VAL A 256 5.70 -1.85 6.83
C VAL A 256 7.21 -1.96 6.74
N TYR A 257 7.72 -3.17 6.56
CA TYR A 257 9.13 -3.42 6.25
C TYR A 257 9.38 -3.14 4.77
N ASP A 258 10.06 -2.02 4.51
CA ASP A 258 10.24 -1.49 3.16
C ASP A 258 11.05 -2.44 2.26
N GLY A 259 12.20 -2.93 2.72
CA GLY A 259 13.07 -3.87 1.99
C GLY A 259 12.44 -5.25 1.80
N SER A 260 11.58 -5.67 2.72
CA SER A 260 10.83 -6.93 2.65
C SER A 260 11.73 -8.15 2.36
N TRP A 261 11.18 -9.16 1.69
CA TRP A 261 11.94 -10.39 1.36
C TRP A 261 13.07 -10.14 0.38
N SER A 262 12.96 -9.12 -0.49
CA SER A 262 14.04 -8.74 -1.40
C SER A 262 15.31 -8.34 -0.65
N GLU A 263 15.19 -7.81 0.56
CA GLU A 263 16.32 -7.50 1.44
C GLU A 263 16.64 -8.71 2.34
N TRP A 264 15.68 -9.21 3.13
CA TRP A 264 15.91 -10.26 4.11
C TRP A 264 16.34 -11.59 3.51
N GLY A 265 15.68 -12.01 2.42
CA GLY A 265 15.95 -13.27 1.71
C GLY A 265 17.17 -13.24 0.81
N SER A 266 17.81 -12.07 0.64
CA SER A 266 19.08 -11.96 -0.11
C SER A 266 20.20 -12.75 0.60
N PRO A 267 21.04 -13.47 -0.14
CA PRO A 267 22.24 -14.12 0.43
C PRO A 267 23.15 -13.12 1.13
N GLU A 268 23.28 -11.90 0.60
CA GLU A 268 24.15 -10.84 1.11
C GLU A 268 23.68 -10.29 2.45
N ALA A 269 22.39 -10.38 2.75
CA ALA A 269 21.85 -9.95 4.03
C ALA A 269 22.33 -10.81 5.21
N GLY A 270 22.75 -12.04 4.95
CA GLY A 270 23.24 -12.95 5.99
C GLY A 270 22.20 -13.33 7.05
N GLN A 271 20.91 -13.04 6.80
CA GLN A 271 19.84 -13.27 7.76
C GLN A 271 19.41 -14.74 7.82
N PRO A 272 18.93 -15.21 9.01
CA PRO A 272 18.35 -16.54 9.13
C PRO A 272 17.02 -16.61 8.36
N VAL A 273 16.72 -17.80 7.86
CA VAL A 273 15.50 -18.10 7.09
C VAL A 273 14.84 -19.32 7.72
N GLY A 274 13.54 -19.22 7.95
CA GLY A 274 12.69 -20.35 8.31
C GLY A 274 12.26 -21.15 7.07
N PRO A 275 12.00 -22.45 7.22
CA PRO A 275 11.53 -23.32 6.15
C PRO A 275 10.09 -23.00 5.75
#